data_eb14afd3c1f971fc38869b4b157f79a1
#
_entry.id   eb14afd3c1f971fc38869b4b157f79a1
#
_cell.length_a   1.000
_cell.length_b   1.000
_cell.length_c   1.000
_cell.angle_alpha   90.00
_cell.angle_beta   90.00
_cell.angle_gamma   90.00
#
_symmetry.space_group_name_H-M   'P 1'
#
loop_
_entity.id
_entity.type
_entity.pdbx_description
1 polymer ?
#
loop_
_entity_poly.entity_id
_entity_poly.type
_entity_poly.pdbx_seq_one_letter_code
_entity_poly.pdbx_strand_id
1 'polypeptide(L)'
;MKFIRDQIKTIKKNDPAIHSILEVFLYPTFKAQLFYKISHFFYKRKLYFLARYISEKAKRKTGIEIHPGAIIGNGLFIDHGIGVVIGETTIIGNNVIMYQGVTLGGTGKEKGKRHPTIKDNVFIGSGAKILGNITIEENVKIGANAVVLNNIPKDTTAVGIPAKTIISKK
;
A
#
# COMPACT_ATOMS: atom_id res chain seq x y z
N MET A 1 -9.84 -4.86 -19.13
CA MET A 1 -10.34 -6.18 -18.63
C MET A 1 -9.36 -6.87 -17.67
N LYS A 2 -8.04 -6.89 -17.93
CA LYS A 2 -7.04 -7.57 -17.05
C LYS A 2 -7.11 -7.06 -15.59
N PHE A 3 -7.07 -5.74 -15.36
CA PHE A 3 -7.10 -5.14 -14.01
C PHE A 3 -8.30 -5.62 -13.18
N ILE A 4 -9.52 -5.59 -13.73
CA ILE A 4 -10.75 -6.02 -13.01
C ILE A 4 -10.65 -7.49 -12.61
N ARG A 5 -10.21 -8.35 -13.53
CA ARG A 5 -10.03 -9.78 -13.26
C ARG A 5 -9.00 -10.03 -12.15
N ASP A 6 -7.88 -9.28 -12.17
CA ASP A 6 -6.84 -9.42 -11.17
C ASP A 6 -7.32 -8.93 -9.79
N GLN A 7 -8.09 -7.84 -9.74
CA GLN A 7 -8.72 -7.37 -8.49
C GLN A 7 -9.73 -8.35 -7.91
N ILE A 8 -10.60 -8.93 -8.76
CA ILE A 8 -11.54 -9.97 -8.32
C ILE A 8 -10.78 -11.14 -7.70
N LYS A 9 -9.73 -11.62 -8.37
CA LYS A 9 -8.91 -12.73 -7.86
C LYS A 9 -8.24 -12.38 -6.52
N THR A 10 -7.67 -11.17 -6.43
CA THR A 10 -6.97 -10.70 -5.22
C THR A 10 -7.93 -10.58 -4.04
N ILE A 11 -9.09 -9.94 -4.22
CA ILE A 11 -10.06 -9.73 -3.14
C ILE A 11 -10.62 -11.08 -2.68
N LYS A 12 -11.07 -11.95 -3.60
CA LYS A 12 -11.57 -13.29 -3.26
C LYS A 12 -10.55 -14.17 -2.53
N LYS A 13 -9.26 -13.98 -2.82
CA LYS A 13 -8.19 -14.73 -2.14
C LYS A 13 -7.98 -14.29 -0.70
N ASN A 14 -8.15 -12.98 -0.42
CA ASN A 14 -7.72 -12.37 0.83
C ASN A 14 -8.88 -12.05 1.79
N ASP A 15 -10.12 -12.00 1.28
CA ASP A 15 -11.31 -11.76 2.11
C ASP A 15 -12.28 -12.94 2.02
N PRO A 16 -12.41 -13.73 3.08
CA PRO A 16 -13.37 -14.85 3.12
C PRO A 16 -14.84 -14.40 3.23
N ALA A 17 -15.10 -13.13 3.57
CA ALA A 17 -16.45 -12.60 3.74
C ALA A 17 -17.15 -12.24 2.43
N ILE A 18 -16.46 -12.33 1.29
CA ILE A 18 -17.05 -12.00 -0.01
C ILE A 18 -17.97 -13.11 -0.51
N HIS A 19 -19.24 -12.81 -0.72
CA HIS A 19 -20.26 -13.75 -1.23
C HIS A 19 -20.52 -13.59 -2.73
N SER A 20 -20.33 -12.39 -3.30
CA SER A 20 -20.63 -12.08 -4.69
C SER A 20 -19.50 -11.33 -5.39
N ILE A 21 -19.29 -11.62 -6.69
CA ILE A 21 -18.34 -10.87 -7.53
C ILE A 21 -18.72 -9.38 -7.61
N LEU A 22 -20.00 -9.06 -7.52
CA LEU A 22 -20.48 -7.67 -7.56
C LEU A 22 -20.00 -6.87 -6.35
N GLU A 23 -19.79 -7.49 -5.20
CA GLU A 23 -19.29 -6.84 -3.99
C GLU A 23 -17.89 -6.27 -4.19
N VAL A 24 -17.06 -6.84 -5.08
CA VAL A 24 -15.72 -6.34 -5.42
C VAL A 24 -15.75 -4.84 -5.77
N PHE A 25 -16.79 -4.40 -6.48
CA PHE A 25 -16.93 -2.98 -6.88
C PHE A 25 -17.29 -2.05 -5.72
N LEU A 26 -17.66 -2.59 -4.57
CA LEU A 26 -17.92 -1.82 -3.34
C LEU A 26 -16.66 -1.65 -2.51
N TYR A 27 -15.67 -2.52 -2.64
CA TYR A 27 -14.44 -2.48 -1.85
C TYR A 27 -13.66 -1.18 -2.05
N PRO A 28 -13.25 -0.51 -0.95
CA PRO A 28 -12.42 0.69 -1.03
C PRO A 28 -11.12 0.46 -1.81
N THR A 29 -10.48 -0.69 -1.61
CA THR A 29 -9.24 -1.07 -2.33
C THR A 29 -9.42 -1.08 -3.85
N PHE A 30 -10.53 -1.61 -4.37
CA PHE A 30 -10.82 -1.61 -5.80
C PHE A 30 -10.94 -0.19 -6.34
N LYS A 31 -11.77 0.64 -5.68
CA LYS A 31 -12.00 2.03 -6.09
C LYS A 31 -10.71 2.85 -6.04
N ALA A 32 -9.95 2.76 -4.94
CA ALA A 32 -8.70 3.49 -4.76
C ALA A 32 -7.67 3.13 -5.84
N GLN A 33 -7.50 1.85 -6.15
CA GLN A 33 -6.57 1.42 -7.20
C GLN A 33 -7.02 1.78 -8.61
N LEU A 34 -8.33 1.80 -8.89
CA LEU A 34 -8.85 2.29 -10.16
C LEU A 34 -8.52 3.77 -10.37
N PHE A 35 -8.80 4.60 -9.36
CA PHE A 35 -8.46 6.02 -9.38
C PHE A 35 -6.95 6.24 -9.45
N TYR A 36 -6.16 5.44 -8.72
CA TYR A 36 -4.70 5.49 -8.79
C TYR A 36 -4.19 5.24 -10.22
N LYS A 37 -4.68 4.21 -10.91
CA LYS A 37 -4.25 3.95 -12.31
C LYS A 37 -4.51 5.14 -13.22
N ILE A 38 -5.66 5.80 -13.06
CA ILE A 38 -6.01 6.97 -13.86
C ILE A 38 -5.10 8.15 -13.50
N SER A 39 -4.93 8.44 -12.21
CA SER A 39 -4.09 9.55 -11.75
C SER A 39 -2.62 9.35 -12.10
N HIS A 40 -2.10 8.12 -11.97
CA HIS A 40 -0.74 7.74 -12.35
C HIS A 40 -0.48 7.92 -13.85
N PHE A 41 -1.44 7.59 -14.70
CA PHE A 41 -1.35 7.82 -16.13
C PHE A 41 -1.16 9.31 -16.46
N PHE A 42 -1.90 10.22 -15.82
CA PHE A 42 -1.72 11.65 -15.98
C PHE A 42 -0.42 12.16 -15.36
N TYR A 43 -0.02 11.62 -14.20
CA TYR A 43 1.24 11.95 -13.56
C TYR A 43 2.45 11.64 -14.47
N LYS A 44 2.47 10.48 -15.10
CA LYS A 44 3.51 10.10 -16.07
C LYS A 44 3.59 11.02 -17.29
N ARG A 45 2.49 11.70 -17.62
CA ARG A 45 2.43 12.73 -18.68
C ARG A 45 2.72 14.15 -18.18
N LYS A 46 3.20 14.28 -16.93
CA LYS A 46 3.50 15.57 -16.28
C LYS A 46 2.26 16.47 -16.10
N LEU A 47 1.05 15.94 -16.21
CA LEU A 47 -0.20 16.63 -15.92
C LEU A 47 -0.51 16.57 -14.43
N TYR A 48 0.41 17.13 -13.62
CA TYR A 48 0.45 16.96 -12.17
C TYR A 48 -0.80 17.45 -11.45
N PHE A 49 -1.34 18.61 -11.87
CA PHE A 49 -2.57 19.14 -11.28
C PHE A 49 -3.76 18.18 -11.45
N LEU A 50 -3.96 17.67 -12.67
CA LEU A 50 -5.05 16.73 -12.96
C LEU A 50 -4.85 15.39 -12.22
N ALA A 51 -3.61 14.88 -12.20
CA ALA A 51 -3.26 13.68 -11.44
C ALA A 51 -3.59 13.86 -9.95
N ARG A 52 -3.20 15.00 -9.34
CA ARG A 52 -3.48 15.29 -7.95
C ARG A 52 -4.97 15.46 -7.67
N TYR A 53 -5.69 16.16 -8.53
CA TYR A 53 -7.14 16.33 -8.41
C TYR A 53 -7.87 14.99 -8.36
N ILE A 54 -7.49 14.04 -9.23
CA ILE A 54 -8.08 12.70 -9.26
C ILE A 54 -7.72 11.92 -7.98
N SER A 55 -6.48 12.01 -7.50
CA SER A 55 -6.02 11.38 -6.26
C SER A 55 -6.78 11.92 -5.04
N GLU A 56 -6.99 13.24 -4.93
CA GLU A 56 -7.78 13.83 -3.85
C GLU A 56 -9.26 13.42 -3.89
N LYS A 57 -9.81 13.25 -5.08
CA LYS A 57 -11.16 12.69 -5.27
C LYS A 57 -11.25 11.25 -4.75
N ALA A 58 -10.23 10.42 -5.04
CA ALA A 58 -10.13 9.04 -4.56
C ALA A 58 -10.07 9.00 -3.04
N LYS A 59 -9.18 9.81 -2.42
CA LYS A 59 -9.03 9.93 -0.96
C LYS A 59 -10.37 10.24 -0.27
N ARG A 60 -11.08 11.27 -0.76
CA ARG A 60 -12.39 11.63 -0.20
C ARG A 60 -13.44 10.52 -0.32
N LYS A 61 -13.38 9.72 -1.38
CA LYS A 61 -14.36 8.67 -1.67
C LYS A 61 -14.06 7.34 -0.97
N THR A 62 -12.79 7.07 -0.64
CA THR A 62 -12.33 5.76 -0.15
C THR A 62 -11.67 5.79 1.21
N GLY A 63 -11.28 6.97 1.71
CA GLY A 63 -10.42 7.11 2.89
C GLY A 63 -8.96 6.69 2.67
N ILE A 64 -8.59 6.30 1.43
CA ILE A 64 -7.24 5.83 1.06
C ILE A 64 -6.56 6.91 0.24
N GLU A 65 -5.40 7.37 0.69
CA GLU A 65 -4.54 8.30 -0.04
C GLU A 65 -3.43 7.53 -0.76
N ILE A 66 -3.43 7.58 -2.09
CA ILE A 66 -2.33 7.06 -2.93
C ILE A 66 -1.81 8.22 -3.76
N HIS A 67 -0.54 8.60 -3.54
CA HIS A 67 0.08 9.63 -4.38
C HIS A 67 0.24 9.11 -5.82
N PRO A 68 -0.09 9.93 -6.84
CA PRO A 68 -0.04 9.49 -8.24
C PRO A 68 1.36 9.06 -8.72
N GLY A 69 2.42 9.52 -8.06
CA GLY A 69 3.81 9.17 -8.36
C GLY A 69 4.25 7.82 -7.84
N ALA A 70 3.52 7.21 -6.90
CA ALA A 70 3.86 5.89 -6.37
C ALA A 70 3.92 4.82 -7.47
N ILE A 71 4.72 3.79 -7.28
CA ILE A 71 4.83 2.64 -8.17
C ILE A 71 4.25 1.43 -7.46
N ILE A 72 3.22 0.81 -8.03
CA ILE A 72 2.49 -0.29 -7.40
C ILE A 72 2.43 -1.48 -8.34
N GLY A 73 2.91 -2.62 -7.86
CA GLY A 73 2.86 -3.92 -8.53
C GLY A 73 1.46 -4.53 -8.58
N ASN A 74 1.38 -5.81 -8.85
CA ASN A 74 0.10 -6.52 -8.99
C ASN A 74 -0.32 -7.14 -7.64
N GLY A 75 -1.63 -7.31 -7.45
CA GLY A 75 -2.16 -8.03 -6.29
C GLY A 75 -2.08 -7.28 -4.96
N LEU A 76 -1.94 -5.95 -4.98
CA LEU A 76 -2.09 -5.14 -3.77
C LEU A 76 -3.52 -5.31 -3.22
N PHE A 77 -3.62 -5.68 -1.94
CA PHE A 77 -4.89 -5.74 -1.20
C PHE A 77 -4.82 -4.79 0.00
N ILE A 78 -5.75 -3.85 0.07
CA ILE A 78 -5.89 -2.92 1.20
C ILE A 78 -7.22 -3.25 1.87
N ASP A 79 -7.15 -3.89 3.02
CA ASP A 79 -8.34 -4.24 3.79
C ASP A 79 -8.81 -3.07 4.65
N HIS A 80 -10.13 -2.85 4.71
CA HIS A 80 -10.78 -1.68 5.32
C HIS A 80 -10.33 -0.32 4.72
N GLY A 81 -9.08 -0.01 4.76
CA GLY A 81 -8.38 1.04 4.03
C GLY A 81 -8.44 2.45 4.61
N ILE A 82 -9.34 2.77 5.50
CA ILE A 82 -9.46 4.13 6.06
C ILE A 82 -8.14 4.57 6.70
N GLY A 83 -7.66 5.76 6.32
CA GLY A 83 -6.42 6.33 6.86
C GLY A 83 -5.12 5.73 6.31
N VAL A 84 -5.19 4.89 5.26
CA VAL A 84 -4.00 4.46 4.53
C VAL A 84 -3.41 5.63 3.75
N VAL A 85 -2.08 5.81 3.87
CA VAL A 85 -1.33 6.83 3.14
C VAL A 85 -0.14 6.19 2.42
N ILE A 86 -0.09 6.33 1.10
CA ILE A 86 1.00 5.85 0.23
C ILE A 86 1.66 7.07 -0.43
N GLY A 87 2.88 7.40 0.02
CA GLY A 87 3.63 8.59 -0.41
C GLY A 87 4.18 8.50 -1.84
N GLU A 88 4.61 9.65 -2.37
CA GLU A 88 4.98 9.87 -3.76
C GLU A 88 6.01 8.88 -4.33
N THR A 89 7.11 8.66 -3.61
CA THR A 89 8.22 7.83 -4.09
C THR A 89 8.18 6.41 -3.53
N THR A 90 7.02 5.98 -3.00
CA THR A 90 6.80 4.61 -2.54
C THR A 90 6.87 3.64 -3.72
N ILE A 91 7.52 2.51 -3.50
CA ILE A 91 7.50 1.37 -4.41
C ILE A 91 6.86 0.20 -3.67
N ILE A 92 5.85 -0.42 -4.27
CA ILE A 92 5.16 -1.60 -3.73
C ILE A 92 5.27 -2.72 -4.75
N GLY A 93 5.79 -3.85 -4.32
CA GLY A 93 5.90 -5.08 -5.11
C GLY A 93 4.56 -5.78 -5.32
N ASN A 94 4.62 -7.09 -5.56
CA ASN A 94 3.45 -7.90 -5.85
C ASN A 94 2.88 -8.56 -4.59
N ASN A 95 1.56 -8.81 -4.58
CA ASN A 95 0.85 -9.54 -3.52
C ASN A 95 1.06 -8.95 -2.12
N VAL A 96 1.17 -7.63 -2.02
CA VAL A 96 1.28 -6.94 -0.73
C VAL A 96 -0.11 -6.80 -0.11
N ILE A 97 -0.22 -7.10 1.18
CA ILE A 97 -1.43 -6.93 1.98
C ILE A 97 -1.19 -5.86 3.02
N MET A 98 -2.11 -4.91 3.15
CA MET A 98 -2.08 -3.91 4.22
C MET A 98 -3.47 -3.59 4.74
N TYR A 99 -3.52 -3.17 5.99
CA TYR A 99 -4.76 -2.82 6.68
C TYR A 99 -4.91 -1.31 6.85
N GLN A 100 -6.04 -0.90 7.42
CA GLN A 100 -6.36 0.51 7.70
C GLN A 100 -5.26 1.20 8.52
N GLY A 101 -5.13 2.51 8.33
CA GLY A 101 -4.22 3.36 9.10
C GLY A 101 -2.72 3.17 8.80
N VAL A 102 -2.37 2.31 7.84
CA VAL A 102 -0.96 2.14 7.41
C VAL A 102 -0.46 3.41 6.74
N THR A 103 0.77 3.81 7.09
CA THR A 103 1.46 4.94 6.45
C THR A 103 2.78 4.48 5.84
N LEU A 104 2.93 4.66 4.54
CA LEU A 104 4.19 4.55 3.81
C LEU A 104 4.70 5.97 3.54
N GLY A 105 5.42 6.54 4.50
CA GLY A 105 5.75 7.97 4.59
C GLY A 105 7.23 8.30 4.47
N GLY A 106 7.52 9.59 4.33
CA GLY A 106 8.88 10.14 4.48
C GLY A 106 9.15 10.58 5.91
N THR A 107 10.42 10.82 6.25
CA THR A 107 10.85 11.31 7.57
C THR A 107 11.24 12.79 7.55
N GLY A 108 11.37 13.42 6.40
CA GLY A 108 11.83 14.80 6.28
C GLY A 108 11.41 15.47 4.97
N LYS A 109 12.09 16.59 4.67
CA LYS A 109 11.84 17.44 3.49
C LYS A 109 12.78 17.10 2.31
N GLU A 110 13.41 15.94 2.32
CA GLU A 110 14.38 15.53 1.30
C GLU A 110 13.74 15.47 -0.08
N LYS A 111 14.47 15.90 -1.09
CA LYS A 111 14.09 15.73 -2.49
C LYS A 111 14.49 14.33 -2.95
N GLY A 112 13.74 13.75 -3.89
CA GLY A 112 14.01 12.44 -4.45
C GLY A 112 13.36 11.29 -3.67
N LYS A 113 14.01 10.13 -3.63
CA LYS A 113 13.51 8.92 -2.97
C LYS A 113 13.52 9.10 -1.46
N ARG A 114 12.33 9.21 -0.84
CA ARG A 114 12.13 9.47 0.59
C ARG A 114 11.05 8.60 1.25
N HIS A 115 10.39 7.75 0.49
CA HIS A 115 9.37 6.82 0.96
C HIS A 115 9.85 5.39 0.82
N PRO A 116 9.27 4.43 1.56
CA PRO A 116 9.76 3.07 1.60
C PRO A 116 9.59 2.31 0.28
N THR A 117 10.39 1.26 0.13
CA THR A 117 10.24 0.21 -0.86
C THR A 117 9.74 -1.05 -0.15
N ILE A 118 8.58 -1.53 -0.54
CA ILE A 118 7.94 -2.75 -0.04
C ILE A 118 8.09 -3.81 -1.12
N LYS A 119 8.75 -4.91 -0.81
CA LYS A 119 8.96 -6.02 -1.73
C LYS A 119 7.73 -6.94 -1.81
N ASP A 120 7.87 -8.06 -2.52
CA ASP A 120 6.77 -8.98 -2.78
C ASP A 120 6.31 -9.75 -1.53
N ASN A 121 5.02 -10.07 -1.48
CA ASN A 121 4.38 -10.89 -0.43
C ASN A 121 4.50 -10.31 0.99
N VAL A 122 4.70 -9.01 1.14
CA VAL A 122 4.77 -8.35 2.45
C VAL A 122 3.37 -8.19 3.03
N PHE A 123 3.24 -8.47 4.33
CA PHE A 123 2.04 -8.24 5.12
C PHE A 123 2.27 -7.07 6.08
N ILE A 124 1.35 -6.09 6.10
CA ILE A 124 1.45 -4.90 6.94
C ILE A 124 0.19 -4.76 7.79
N GLY A 125 0.34 -4.99 9.09
CA GLY A 125 -0.74 -4.89 10.07
C GLY A 125 -1.31 -3.48 10.22
N SER A 126 -2.52 -3.40 10.77
CA SER A 126 -3.26 -2.14 10.95
C SER A 126 -2.46 -1.09 11.70
N GLY A 127 -2.55 0.16 11.26
CA GLY A 127 -1.92 1.31 11.93
C GLY A 127 -0.39 1.39 11.81
N ALA A 128 0.29 0.42 11.19
CA ALA A 128 1.75 0.44 11.07
C ALA A 128 2.27 1.67 10.31
N LYS A 129 3.39 2.24 10.76
CA LYS A 129 4.07 3.37 10.14
C LYS A 129 5.44 2.92 9.64
N ILE A 130 5.65 2.96 8.33
CA ILE A 130 6.91 2.62 7.68
C ILE A 130 7.44 3.90 7.07
N LEU A 131 8.54 4.43 7.63
CA LEU A 131 8.95 5.78 7.39
C LEU A 131 10.39 5.87 6.87
N GLY A 132 10.58 6.69 5.84
CA GLY A 132 11.89 6.96 5.25
C GLY A 132 12.19 6.13 4.01
N ASN A 133 13.37 6.36 3.43
CA ASN A 133 13.87 5.59 2.29
C ASN A 133 14.46 4.26 2.76
N ILE A 134 13.61 3.37 3.23
CA ILE A 134 13.98 2.04 3.74
C ILE A 134 13.36 0.96 2.88
N THR A 135 13.89 -0.26 2.97
CA THR A 135 13.40 -1.43 2.25
C THR A 135 12.84 -2.47 3.21
N ILE A 136 11.64 -2.92 2.93
CA ILE A 136 11.01 -4.08 3.56
C ILE A 136 11.11 -5.22 2.56
N GLU A 137 11.93 -6.21 2.89
CA GLU A 137 12.24 -7.31 1.98
C GLU A 137 11.07 -8.30 1.84
N GLU A 138 11.22 -9.30 0.95
CA GLU A 138 10.16 -10.25 0.61
C GLU A 138 9.69 -11.05 1.84
N ASN A 139 8.40 -11.41 1.84
CA ASN A 139 7.73 -12.25 2.85
C ASN A 139 7.77 -11.69 4.27
N VAL A 140 8.14 -10.42 4.46
CA VAL A 140 8.15 -9.77 5.77
C VAL A 140 6.73 -9.57 6.28
N LYS A 141 6.56 -9.73 7.60
CA LYS A 141 5.33 -9.38 8.32
C LYS A 141 5.59 -8.19 9.24
N ILE A 142 4.85 -7.13 9.07
CA ILE A 142 4.87 -5.96 9.97
C ILE A 142 3.66 -6.05 10.89
N GLY A 143 3.91 -6.06 12.20
CA GLY A 143 2.84 -6.11 13.21
C GLY A 143 2.01 -4.83 13.25
N ALA A 144 0.79 -4.95 13.79
CA ALA A 144 -0.09 -3.81 13.98
C ALA A 144 0.58 -2.73 14.85
N ASN A 145 0.36 -1.46 14.49
CA ASN A 145 0.91 -0.27 15.15
C ASN A 145 2.44 -0.22 15.26
N ALA A 146 3.17 -1.06 14.54
CA ALA A 146 4.63 -1.00 14.52
C ALA A 146 5.12 0.29 13.83
N VAL A 147 6.20 0.87 14.35
CA VAL A 147 6.89 2.03 13.74
C VAL A 147 8.24 1.57 13.21
N VAL A 148 8.33 1.41 11.90
CA VAL A 148 9.51 0.88 11.21
C VAL A 148 10.34 2.04 10.64
N LEU A 149 11.59 2.15 11.08
CA LEU A 149 12.53 3.21 10.72
C LEU A 149 13.80 2.68 10.05
N ASN A 150 13.95 1.36 9.94
CA ASN A 150 15.12 0.70 9.36
C ASN A 150 14.70 -0.39 8.38
N ASN A 151 15.64 -0.82 7.53
CA ASN A 151 15.43 -1.95 6.63
C ASN A 151 15.07 -3.22 7.42
N ILE A 152 14.14 -4.01 6.89
CA ILE A 152 13.73 -5.28 7.49
C ILE A 152 14.13 -6.42 6.56
N PRO A 153 14.93 -7.38 7.03
CA PRO A 153 15.39 -8.50 6.21
C PRO A 153 14.26 -9.48 5.88
N LYS A 154 14.41 -10.19 4.76
CA LYS A 154 13.41 -11.15 4.24
C LYS A 154 13.03 -12.22 5.26
N ASP A 155 11.83 -12.75 5.12
CA ASP A 155 11.29 -13.87 5.90
C ASP A 155 11.24 -13.61 7.41
N THR A 156 11.19 -12.32 7.84
CA THR A 156 11.15 -11.94 9.26
C THR A 156 9.85 -11.23 9.64
N THR A 157 9.64 -11.07 10.94
CA THR A 157 8.55 -10.27 11.49
C THR A 157 9.12 -9.06 12.23
N ALA A 158 8.56 -7.87 12.03
CA ALA A 158 8.94 -6.65 12.75
C ALA A 158 7.76 -6.12 13.56
N VAL A 159 7.96 -5.87 14.85
CA VAL A 159 6.93 -5.44 15.79
C VAL A 159 7.45 -4.37 16.76
N GLY A 160 6.55 -3.55 17.28
CA GLY A 160 6.84 -2.58 18.35
C GLY A 160 7.17 -1.17 17.85
N ILE A 161 7.49 -0.29 18.80
CA ILE A 161 7.80 1.13 18.61
C ILE A 161 9.07 1.49 19.38
N PRO A 162 10.23 1.74 18.74
CA PRO A 162 10.51 1.43 17.34
C PRO A 162 10.48 -0.08 17.06
N ALA A 163 10.19 -0.47 15.83
CA ALA A 163 10.03 -1.88 15.48
C ALA A 163 11.35 -2.64 15.58
N LYS A 164 11.28 -3.82 16.19
CA LYS A 164 12.38 -4.80 16.30
C LYS A 164 12.06 -6.03 15.47
N THR A 165 13.06 -6.57 14.81
CA THR A 165 12.94 -7.79 14.01
C THR A 165 12.92 -9.01 14.91
N ILE A 166 11.96 -9.90 14.68
CA ILE A 166 11.85 -11.21 15.32
C ILE A 166 12.01 -12.26 14.21
N ILE A 167 12.93 -13.19 14.41
CA ILE A 167 13.10 -14.34 13.51
C ILE A 167 11.99 -15.34 13.86
N SER A 168 11.09 -15.63 12.92
CA SER A 168 10.12 -16.73 13.08
C SER A 168 10.90 -18.04 13.22
N LYS A 169 10.86 -18.65 14.41
CA LYS A 169 11.26 -20.07 14.51
C LYS A 169 10.28 -20.87 13.65
N LYS A 170 10.83 -21.60 12.68
CA LYS A 170 10.07 -22.55 11.86
C LYS A 170 9.48 -23.65 12.72
#